data_bf2b56abb55ae10541dab61d7330ea92
#
_entry.id   bf2b56abb55ae10541dab61d7330ea92
#
_cell.length_a   1.000
_cell.length_b   1.000
_cell.length_c   1.000
_cell.angle_alpha   90.00
_cell.angle_beta   90.00
_cell.angle_gamma   90.00
#
_symmetry.space_group_name_H-M   'P 1'
#
loop_
_entity.id
_entity.type
_entity.pdbx_description
1 polymer ?
#
loop_
_entity_poly.entity_id
_entity_poly.type
_entity_poly.pdbx_seq_one_letter_code
_entity_poly.pdbx_strand_id
1 'polypeptide(L)'
;MKLRDIRANAREALKGNWLVAIIASFIAGTFCASGSGVSSSTTEEIDFTALEQFTSAEILTTLAVFGGLILFGLIVSVLISALISVGYAQFNLDLIDGVEPKIITMFSKGKQVGTAIVANILVFLRVFVGTILFIIPGIIAAYQYSMVNYIIAENPGIKARDALQMSKEMMRGNKFRFFCLGLSFIGWSIVVVLTLGIAAIWVGPYMQASFAAFYKDIS
;
A
#
# COMPACT_ATOMS: atom_id res chain seq x y z
N MET A 1 11.71 -3.13 21.96
CA MET A 1 11.41 -1.68 22.09
C MET A 1 9.95 -1.47 22.50
N LYS A 2 9.61 -0.46 23.31
CA LYS A 2 8.21 -0.15 23.65
C LYS A 2 7.55 0.59 22.48
N LEU A 3 6.22 0.41 22.27
CA LEU A 3 5.48 1.11 21.21
C LEU A 3 5.63 2.64 21.26
N ARG A 4 5.82 3.17 22.47
CA ARG A 4 6.09 4.60 22.69
C ARG A 4 7.39 5.06 22.05
N ASP A 5 8.44 4.23 22.11
CA ASP A 5 9.76 4.54 21.58
C ASP A 5 9.76 4.48 20.04
N ILE A 6 9.04 3.51 19.46
CA ILE A 6 8.86 3.40 17.99
C ILE A 6 8.22 4.67 17.43
N ARG A 7 7.18 5.18 18.09
CA ARG A 7 6.50 6.41 17.68
C ARG A 7 7.34 7.66 17.93
N ALA A 8 8.19 7.65 18.95
CA ALA A 8 9.12 8.75 19.22
C ALA A 8 10.18 8.81 18.12
N ASN A 9 10.80 7.68 17.78
CA ASN A 9 11.79 7.59 16.69
C ASN A 9 11.20 8.04 15.34
N ALA A 10 9.98 7.61 15.01
CA ALA A 10 9.31 8.05 13.78
C ALA A 10 9.10 9.57 13.74
N ARG A 11 8.76 10.20 14.87
CA ARG A 11 8.63 11.67 14.96
C ARG A 11 9.97 12.39 14.85
N GLU A 12 11.01 11.83 15.44
CA GLU A 12 12.35 12.39 15.32
C GLU A 12 12.88 12.31 13.90
N ALA A 13 12.73 11.18 13.24
CA ALA A 13 13.12 10.99 11.85
C ALA A 13 12.39 11.96 10.89
N LEU A 14 11.15 12.31 11.18
CA LEU A 14 10.37 13.28 10.39
C LEU A 14 10.78 14.74 10.65
N LYS A 15 11.48 15.06 11.76
CA LYS A 15 11.93 16.42 12.04
C LYS A 15 12.89 16.90 10.95
N GLY A 16 12.53 18.01 10.29
CA GLY A 16 13.29 18.57 9.18
C GLY A 16 12.87 18.08 7.79
N ASN A 17 12.26 16.88 7.67
CA ASN A 17 11.90 16.28 6.39
C ASN A 17 10.38 16.15 6.15
N TRP A 18 9.55 16.88 6.92
CA TRP A 18 8.08 16.79 6.83
C TRP A 18 7.55 17.08 5.44
N LEU A 19 8.04 18.11 4.75
CA LEU A 19 7.60 18.45 3.39
C LEU A 19 7.86 17.31 2.41
N VAL A 20 9.06 16.74 2.45
CA VAL A 20 9.44 15.63 1.55
C VAL A 20 8.60 14.38 1.85
N ALA A 21 8.37 14.08 3.13
CA ALA A 21 7.54 12.95 3.56
C ALA A 21 6.05 13.14 3.17
N ILE A 22 5.52 14.36 3.25
CA ILE A 22 4.15 14.68 2.81
C ILE A 22 4.02 14.48 1.30
N ILE A 23 4.95 15.02 0.50
CA ILE A 23 4.94 14.88 -0.96
C ILE A 23 5.05 13.39 -1.34
N ALA A 24 5.95 12.65 -0.71
CA ALA A 24 6.12 11.21 -0.95
C ALA A 24 4.85 10.42 -0.59
N SER A 25 4.21 10.73 0.54
CA SER A 25 2.94 10.11 0.95
C SER A 25 1.80 10.44 0.00
N PHE A 26 1.74 11.67 -0.51
CA PHE A 26 0.72 12.10 -1.46
C PHE A 26 0.88 11.35 -2.79
N ILE A 27 2.10 11.26 -3.31
CA ILE A 27 2.41 10.48 -4.52
C ILE A 27 2.03 9.01 -4.31
N ALA A 28 2.50 8.38 -3.23
CA ALA A 28 2.18 6.99 -2.92
C ALA A 28 0.68 6.77 -2.73
N GLY A 29 0.00 7.66 -2.00
CA GLY A 29 -1.43 7.59 -1.74
C GLY A 29 -2.27 7.71 -3.00
N THR A 30 -1.95 8.65 -3.89
CA THR A 30 -2.68 8.86 -5.15
C THR A 30 -2.59 7.62 -6.05
N PHE A 31 -1.43 6.99 -6.14
CA PHE A 31 -1.24 5.82 -7.00
C PHE A 31 -1.71 4.51 -6.35
N CYS A 32 -1.58 4.36 -5.02
CA CYS A 32 -2.09 3.17 -4.32
C CYS A 32 -3.61 3.20 -4.14
N ALA A 33 -4.24 4.37 -4.00
CA ALA A 33 -5.68 4.53 -3.88
C ALA A 33 -6.43 4.28 -5.21
N SER A 34 -5.76 4.40 -6.34
CA SER A 34 -6.37 4.12 -7.66
C SER A 34 -6.81 2.64 -7.84
N GLY A 35 -6.37 1.75 -6.95
CA GLY A 35 -6.77 0.33 -6.95
C GLY A 35 -8.01 -0.01 -6.10
N SER A 36 -8.54 0.91 -5.30
CA SER A 36 -9.57 0.61 -4.32
C SER A 36 -10.71 1.62 -4.23
N GLY A 37 -11.15 2.19 -5.35
CA GLY A 37 -12.34 3.02 -5.23
C GLY A 37 -12.61 3.93 -6.40
N VAL A 38 -13.15 3.39 -7.47
CA VAL A 38 -14.04 4.19 -8.30
C VAL A 38 -15.39 4.27 -7.56
N SER A 39 -15.46 5.16 -6.59
CA SER A 39 -16.75 5.67 -6.12
C SER A 39 -17.15 6.79 -7.06
N SER A 40 -17.58 6.44 -8.26
CA SER A 40 -18.33 7.35 -9.11
C SER A 40 -19.75 7.45 -8.55
N SER A 41 -19.99 8.44 -7.72
CA SER A 41 -21.33 8.95 -7.43
C SER A 41 -21.81 9.81 -8.61
N THR A 42 -21.98 9.21 -9.76
CA THR A 42 -22.83 9.71 -10.82
C THR A 42 -23.87 8.62 -11.08
N THR A 43 -24.92 8.62 -10.27
CA THR A 43 -26.21 8.06 -10.67
C THR A 43 -26.82 9.00 -11.71
N GLU A 44 -26.25 9.04 -12.90
CA GLU A 44 -27.05 9.36 -14.07
C GLU A 44 -27.90 8.12 -14.33
N GLU A 45 -29.22 8.29 -14.37
CA GLU A 45 -30.14 7.25 -14.81
C GLU A 45 -29.66 6.79 -16.19
N ILE A 46 -29.14 5.57 -16.24
CA ILE A 46 -28.74 4.94 -17.49
C ILE A 46 -30.06 4.66 -18.19
N ASP A 47 -30.39 5.44 -19.23
CA ASP A 47 -31.53 5.24 -20.09
C ASP A 47 -31.31 3.94 -20.87
N PHE A 48 -31.86 2.86 -20.36
CA PHE A 48 -31.77 1.53 -20.99
C PHE A 48 -32.51 1.45 -22.33
N THR A 49 -33.36 2.42 -22.67
CA THR A 49 -34.09 2.45 -23.95
C THR A 49 -33.15 2.72 -25.12
N ALA A 50 -32.01 3.37 -24.89
CA ALA A 50 -30.97 3.56 -25.90
C ALA A 50 -30.26 2.25 -26.29
N LEU A 51 -30.31 1.23 -25.45
CA LEU A 51 -29.65 -0.08 -25.74
C LEU A 51 -30.44 -0.92 -26.75
N GLU A 52 -31.74 -0.69 -26.92
CA GLU A 52 -32.58 -1.43 -27.90
C GLU A 52 -32.23 -1.08 -29.35
N GLN A 53 -31.55 0.05 -29.59
CA GLN A 53 -31.15 0.50 -30.93
C GLN A 53 -29.83 -0.06 -31.41
N PHE A 54 -29.03 -0.66 -30.53
CA PHE A 54 -27.72 -1.22 -30.89
C PHE A 54 -27.85 -2.69 -31.31
N THR A 55 -27.24 -3.00 -32.44
CA THR A 55 -27.09 -4.40 -32.88
C THR A 55 -26.24 -5.16 -31.87
N SER A 56 -26.49 -6.44 -31.62
CA SER A 56 -25.73 -7.27 -30.71
C SER A 56 -24.22 -7.24 -30.98
N ALA A 57 -23.78 -7.05 -32.22
CA ALA A 57 -22.41 -6.91 -32.64
C ALA A 57 -21.78 -5.57 -32.18
N GLU A 58 -22.52 -4.48 -32.21
CA GLU A 58 -22.07 -3.15 -31.75
C GLU A 58 -21.92 -3.11 -30.24
N ILE A 59 -22.82 -3.75 -29.51
CA ILE A 59 -22.73 -3.91 -28.05
C ILE A 59 -21.48 -4.71 -27.71
N LEU A 60 -21.24 -5.83 -28.41
CA LEU A 60 -20.05 -6.67 -28.15
C LEU A 60 -18.73 -5.96 -28.45
N THR A 61 -18.67 -5.20 -29.56
CA THR A 61 -17.46 -4.42 -29.90
C THR A 61 -17.21 -3.29 -28.92
N THR A 62 -18.23 -2.59 -28.48
CA THR A 62 -18.14 -1.54 -27.48
C THR A 62 -17.66 -2.09 -26.13
N LEU A 63 -18.27 -3.18 -25.67
CA LEU A 63 -17.84 -3.88 -24.44
C LEU A 63 -16.40 -4.40 -24.55
N ALA A 64 -15.97 -4.92 -25.71
CA ALA A 64 -14.62 -5.39 -25.91
C ALA A 64 -13.59 -4.23 -25.87
N VAL A 65 -13.90 -3.09 -26.51
CA VAL A 65 -13.02 -1.91 -26.50
C VAL A 65 -12.93 -1.30 -25.11
N PHE A 66 -14.08 -1.03 -24.45
CA PHE A 66 -14.06 -0.48 -23.09
C PHE A 66 -13.48 -1.46 -22.06
N GLY A 67 -13.82 -2.74 -22.17
CA GLY A 67 -13.23 -3.79 -21.35
C GLY A 67 -11.72 -3.91 -21.53
N GLY A 68 -11.23 -3.80 -22.77
CA GLY A 68 -9.82 -3.76 -23.08
C GLY A 68 -9.08 -2.55 -22.49
N LEU A 69 -9.68 -1.35 -22.60
CA LEU A 69 -9.15 -0.14 -22.00
C LEU A 69 -9.09 -0.20 -20.47
N ILE A 70 -10.16 -0.71 -19.84
CA ILE A 70 -10.19 -0.91 -18.39
C ILE A 70 -9.13 -1.93 -17.97
N LEU A 71 -9.01 -3.06 -18.66
CA LEU A 71 -8.00 -4.07 -18.36
C LEU A 71 -6.58 -3.52 -18.52
N PHE A 72 -6.31 -2.76 -19.58
CA PHE A 72 -5.04 -2.09 -19.78
C PHE A 72 -4.74 -1.09 -18.64
N GLY A 73 -5.72 -0.26 -18.27
CA GLY A 73 -5.59 0.67 -17.15
C GLY A 73 -5.31 -0.03 -15.83
N LEU A 74 -5.97 -1.17 -15.56
CA LEU A 74 -5.71 -1.99 -14.37
C LEU A 74 -4.29 -2.55 -14.37
N ILE A 75 -3.81 -3.08 -15.50
CA ILE A 75 -2.44 -3.59 -15.61
C ILE A 75 -1.42 -2.48 -15.32
N VAL A 76 -1.60 -1.32 -15.95
CA VAL A 76 -0.70 -0.16 -15.74
C VAL A 76 -0.76 0.31 -14.27
N SER A 77 -1.93 0.37 -13.67
CA SER A 77 -2.07 0.78 -12.26
C SER A 77 -1.38 -0.18 -11.30
N VAL A 78 -1.48 -1.50 -11.52
CA VAL A 78 -0.77 -2.52 -10.72
C VAL A 78 0.75 -2.38 -10.85
N LEU A 79 1.25 -2.14 -12.07
CA LEU A 79 2.68 -1.93 -12.31
C LEU A 79 3.20 -0.70 -11.56
N ILE A 80 2.50 0.41 -11.67
CA ILE A 80 2.86 1.68 -11.01
C ILE A 80 2.77 1.55 -9.49
N SER A 81 1.70 0.94 -8.97
CA SER A 81 1.53 0.76 -7.52
C SER A 81 2.62 -0.14 -6.92
N ALA A 82 3.04 -1.19 -7.63
CA ALA A 82 4.13 -2.06 -7.18
C ALA A 82 5.48 -1.33 -7.14
N LEU A 83 5.76 -0.49 -8.14
CA LEU A 83 6.96 0.35 -8.15
C LEU A 83 6.97 1.32 -6.97
N ILE A 84 5.86 2.03 -6.77
CA ILE A 84 5.75 3.04 -5.73
C ILE A 84 5.77 2.39 -4.33
N SER A 85 5.13 1.24 -4.12
CA SER A 85 5.06 0.61 -2.81
C SER A 85 6.44 0.22 -2.27
N VAL A 86 7.31 -0.35 -3.11
CA VAL A 86 8.69 -0.69 -2.71
C VAL A 86 9.55 0.57 -2.58
N GLY A 87 9.42 1.50 -3.53
CA GLY A 87 10.14 2.78 -3.46
C GLY A 87 9.78 3.60 -2.22
N TYR A 88 8.50 3.61 -1.85
CA TYR A 88 8.02 4.28 -0.64
C TYR A 88 8.47 3.57 0.65
N ALA A 89 8.53 2.23 0.63
CA ALA A 89 9.12 1.48 1.74
C ALA A 89 10.59 1.85 1.94
N GLN A 90 11.38 1.92 0.86
CA GLN A 90 12.78 2.36 0.92
C GLN A 90 12.90 3.79 1.44
N PHE A 91 12.09 4.72 0.95
CA PHE A 91 12.07 6.11 1.42
C PHE A 91 11.85 6.19 2.94
N ASN A 92 10.91 5.41 3.48
CA ASN A 92 10.66 5.39 4.92
C ASN A 92 11.80 4.73 5.71
N LEU A 93 12.50 3.75 5.14
CA LEU A 93 13.70 3.16 5.74
C LEU A 93 14.85 4.17 5.80
N ASP A 94 15.13 4.84 4.68
CA ASP A 94 16.15 5.90 4.60
C ASP A 94 15.88 7.01 5.63
N LEU A 95 14.60 7.37 5.80
CA LEU A 95 14.18 8.35 6.80
C LEU A 95 14.49 7.91 8.23
N ILE A 96 14.25 6.63 8.57
CA ILE A 96 14.54 6.09 9.91
C ILE A 96 16.03 5.91 10.13
N ASP A 97 16.79 5.56 9.10
CA ASP A 97 18.26 5.42 9.16
C ASP A 97 18.98 6.78 9.17
N GLY A 98 18.24 7.90 9.10
CA GLY A 98 18.80 9.26 9.14
C GLY A 98 19.51 9.66 7.84
N VAL A 99 19.32 8.93 6.75
CA VAL A 99 19.79 9.28 5.42
C VAL A 99 18.84 10.33 4.82
N GLU A 100 19.38 11.33 4.10
CA GLU A 100 18.54 12.34 3.43
C GLU A 100 17.54 11.66 2.46
N PRO A 101 16.24 11.71 2.77
CA PRO A 101 15.24 11.03 1.96
C PRO A 101 15.02 11.80 0.65
N LYS A 102 15.42 11.21 -0.47
CA LYS A 102 15.23 11.80 -1.80
C LYS A 102 14.03 11.15 -2.48
N ILE A 103 13.10 11.95 -3.00
CA ILE A 103 11.92 11.44 -3.74
C ILE A 103 12.33 10.56 -4.91
N ILE A 104 13.49 10.85 -5.54
CA ILE A 104 14.00 10.07 -6.67
C ILE A 104 14.34 8.63 -6.29
N THR A 105 14.63 8.34 -5.01
CA THR A 105 14.88 6.95 -4.54
C THR A 105 13.63 6.08 -4.66
N MET A 106 12.43 6.67 -4.62
CA MET A 106 11.17 5.94 -4.83
C MET A 106 11.09 5.32 -6.23
N PHE A 107 11.72 5.93 -7.22
CA PHE A 107 11.70 5.45 -8.61
C PHE A 107 12.97 4.67 -8.98
N SER A 108 14.00 4.69 -8.17
CA SER A 108 15.29 4.05 -8.46
C SER A 108 15.26 2.51 -8.38
N LYS A 109 14.24 1.94 -7.73
CA LYS A 109 14.09 0.49 -7.48
C LYS A 109 13.41 -0.27 -8.63
N GLY A 110 13.46 0.26 -9.86
CA GLY A 110 12.81 -0.35 -11.03
C GLY A 110 13.16 -1.82 -11.27
N LYS A 111 14.37 -2.25 -10.93
CA LYS A 111 14.79 -3.66 -11.03
C LYS A 111 14.05 -4.61 -10.09
N GLN A 112 13.46 -4.10 -9.00
CA GLN A 112 12.73 -4.89 -8.00
C GLN A 112 11.22 -4.94 -8.27
N VAL A 113 10.73 -4.18 -9.26
CA VAL A 113 9.29 -4.10 -9.58
C VAL A 113 8.71 -5.47 -9.92
N GLY A 114 9.43 -6.28 -10.71
CA GLY A 114 8.98 -7.63 -11.04
C GLY A 114 8.79 -8.50 -9.80
N THR A 115 9.73 -8.47 -8.87
CA THR A 115 9.64 -9.19 -7.59
C THR A 115 8.50 -8.65 -6.73
N ALA A 116 8.32 -7.33 -6.68
CA ALA A 116 7.25 -6.68 -5.93
C ALA A 116 5.86 -7.06 -6.47
N ILE A 117 5.67 -7.08 -7.79
CA ILE A 117 4.42 -7.50 -8.43
C ILE A 117 4.09 -8.94 -8.04
N VAL A 118 5.04 -9.85 -8.24
CA VAL A 118 4.83 -11.27 -7.91
C VAL A 118 4.56 -11.44 -6.42
N ALA A 119 5.28 -10.73 -5.55
CA ALA A 119 5.07 -10.78 -4.11
C ALA A 119 3.67 -10.27 -3.74
N ASN A 120 3.24 -9.11 -4.27
CA ASN A 120 1.94 -8.52 -3.99
C ASN A 120 0.78 -9.42 -4.48
N ILE A 121 0.92 -10.04 -5.66
CA ILE A 121 -0.05 -11.01 -6.18
C ILE A 121 -0.13 -12.23 -5.25
N LEU A 122 1.01 -12.77 -4.82
CA LEU A 122 1.03 -13.92 -3.89
C LEU A 122 0.45 -13.56 -2.52
N VAL A 123 0.72 -12.37 -2.01
CA VAL A 123 0.11 -11.87 -0.76
C VAL A 123 -1.40 -11.75 -0.93
N PHE A 124 -1.84 -11.08 -2.01
CA PHE A 124 -3.26 -10.92 -2.30
C PHE A 124 -3.97 -12.29 -2.38
N LEU A 125 -3.41 -13.23 -3.13
CA LEU A 125 -4.01 -14.56 -3.27
C LEU A 125 -4.12 -15.30 -1.92
N ARG A 126 -3.08 -15.23 -1.08
CA ARG A 126 -3.10 -15.87 0.25
C ARG A 126 -4.08 -15.22 1.21
N VAL A 127 -4.13 -13.88 1.22
CA VAL A 127 -5.09 -13.13 2.04
C VAL A 127 -6.50 -13.39 1.56
N PHE A 128 -6.74 -13.38 0.24
CA PHE A 128 -8.04 -13.62 -0.38
C PHE A 128 -8.58 -15.02 -0.04
N VAL A 129 -7.77 -16.06 -0.24
CA VAL A 129 -8.13 -17.43 0.14
C VAL A 129 -8.40 -17.53 1.64
N GLY A 130 -7.55 -16.91 2.46
CA GLY A 130 -7.74 -16.87 3.92
C GLY A 130 -9.03 -16.18 4.31
N THR A 131 -9.41 -15.10 3.63
CA THR A 131 -10.64 -14.33 3.91
C THR A 131 -11.91 -15.08 3.45
N ILE A 132 -11.85 -15.79 2.32
CA ILE A 132 -12.97 -16.63 1.85
C ILE A 132 -13.24 -17.79 2.81
N LEU A 133 -12.18 -18.45 3.32
CA LEU A 133 -12.36 -19.53 4.28
C LEU A 133 -12.94 -19.02 5.60
N PHE A 134 -12.33 -18.00 6.16
CA PHE A 134 -12.77 -17.28 7.38
C PHE A 134 -12.13 -15.89 7.40
N ILE A 135 -12.85 -14.89 7.85
CA ILE A 135 -12.36 -13.51 7.97
C ILE A 135 -11.11 -13.43 8.87
N ILE A 136 -11.09 -14.18 9.97
CA ILE A 136 -9.98 -14.16 10.96
C ILE A 136 -8.64 -14.63 10.34
N PRO A 137 -8.52 -15.80 9.68
CA PRO A 137 -7.26 -16.17 9.03
C PRO A 137 -6.83 -15.23 7.90
N GLY A 138 -7.78 -14.59 7.20
CA GLY A 138 -7.45 -13.55 6.22
C GLY A 138 -6.74 -12.36 6.87
N ILE A 139 -7.27 -11.85 7.98
CA ILE A 139 -6.64 -10.78 8.76
C ILE A 139 -5.24 -11.20 9.26
N ILE A 140 -5.11 -12.41 9.81
CA ILE A 140 -3.82 -12.94 10.28
C ILE A 140 -2.83 -13.01 9.13
N ALA A 141 -3.25 -13.45 7.94
CA ALA A 141 -2.40 -13.50 6.76
C ALA A 141 -1.96 -12.09 6.32
N ALA A 142 -2.84 -11.10 6.32
CA ALA A 142 -2.51 -9.71 6.00
C ALA A 142 -1.40 -9.17 6.93
N TYR A 143 -1.52 -9.41 8.24
CA TYR A 143 -0.47 -9.05 9.20
C TYR A 143 0.85 -9.81 8.99
N GLN A 144 0.80 -11.09 8.61
CA GLN A 144 2.00 -11.89 8.34
C GLN A 144 2.84 -11.35 7.18
N TYR A 145 2.21 -10.76 6.19
CA TYR A 145 2.86 -10.30 4.96
C TYR A 145 3.03 -8.76 4.90
N SER A 146 2.74 -8.05 5.98
CA SER A 146 2.81 -6.58 6.01
C SER A 146 4.22 -6.02 5.80
N MET A 147 5.28 -6.79 6.12
CA MET A 147 6.67 -6.37 6.01
C MET A 147 7.32 -6.70 4.66
N VAL A 148 6.61 -7.36 3.73
CA VAL A 148 7.17 -7.84 2.46
C VAL A 148 7.80 -6.72 1.63
N ASN A 149 7.15 -5.57 1.52
CA ASN A 149 7.65 -4.44 0.72
C ASN A 149 8.94 -3.84 1.31
N TYR A 150 9.08 -3.81 2.64
CA TYR A 150 10.31 -3.36 3.31
C TYR A 150 11.46 -4.35 3.05
N ILE A 151 11.19 -5.65 3.13
CA ILE A 151 12.18 -6.71 2.87
C ILE A 151 12.69 -6.63 1.43
N ILE A 152 11.79 -6.45 0.45
CA ILE A 152 12.17 -6.30 -0.96
C ILE A 152 12.98 -5.01 -1.17
N ALA A 153 12.61 -3.92 -0.52
CA ALA A 153 13.31 -2.64 -0.62
C ALA A 153 14.75 -2.75 -0.10
N GLU A 154 14.95 -3.42 1.03
CA GLU A 154 16.25 -3.56 1.68
C GLU A 154 17.14 -4.63 1.01
N ASN A 155 16.55 -5.66 0.42
CA ASN A 155 17.27 -6.79 -0.18
C ASN A 155 17.11 -6.84 -1.71
N PRO A 156 17.95 -6.12 -2.49
CA PRO A 156 17.91 -6.15 -3.93
C PRO A 156 18.17 -7.56 -4.48
N GLY A 157 17.28 -8.08 -5.32
CA GLY A 157 17.42 -9.39 -5.94
C GLY A 157 16.81 -10.57 -5.16
N ILE A 158 16.19 -10.33 -4.01
CA ILE A 158 15.44 -11.36 -3.29
C ILE A 158 14.28 -11.89 -4.13
N LYS A 159 14.01 -13.20 -4.05
CA LYS A 159 12.85 -13.78 -4.70
C LYS A 159 11.57 -13.49 -3.90
N ALA A 160 10.45 -13.31 -4.59
CA ALA A 160 9.16 -13.00 -3.96
C ALA A 160 8.77 -14.02 -2.87
N ARG A 161 9.02 -15.31 -3.10
CA ARG A 161 8.71 -16.37 -2.12
C ARG A 161 9.55 -16.24 -0.85
N ASP A 162 10.82 -15.93 -0.99
CA ASP A 162 11.76 -15.81 0.12
C ASP A 162 11.39 -14.55 0.95
N ALA A 163 11.05 -13.44 0.29
CA ALA A 163 10.55 -12.23 0.96
C ALA A 163 9.27 -12.49 1.76
N LEU A 164 8.33 -13.28 1.21
CA LEU A 164 7.12 -13.68 1.93
C LEU A 164 7.44 -14.56 3.15
N GLN A 165 8.38 -15.49 3.00
CA GLN A 165 8.80 -16.36 4.11
C GLN A 165 9.48 -15.55 5.21
N MET A 166 10.42 -14.68 4.87
CA MET A 166 11.07 -13.78 5.82
C MET A 166 10.05 -12.92 6.57
N SER A 167 9.09 -12.30 5.86
CA SER A 167 8.03 -11.51 6.50
C SER A 167 7.22 -12.35 7.48
N LYS A 168 6.88 -13.58 7.12
CA LYS A 168 6.14 -14.50 8.00
C LYS A 168 6.93 -14.85 9.25
N GLU A 169 8.24 -15.07 9.13
CA GLU A 169 9.14 -15.39 10.25
C GLU A 169 9.33 -14.19 11.17
N MET A 170 9.63 -13.02 10.63
CA MET A 170 9.77 -11.76 11.39
C MET A 170 8.50 -11.40 12.17
N MET A 171 7.33 -11.62 11.57
CA MET A 171 6.04 -11.34 12.20
C MET A 171 5.60 -12.44 13.19
N ARG A 172 6.36 -13.53 13.33
CA ARG A 172 6.08 -14.58 14.32
C ARG A 172 6.32 -14.04 15.73
N GLY A 173 5.26 -13.96 16.53
CA GLY A 173 5.29 -13.35 17.87
C GLY A 173 5.08 -11.83 17.88
N ASN A 174 5.27 -11.13 16.76
CA ASN A 174 5.18 -9.67 16.68
C ASN A 174 3.85 -9.15 16.12
N LYS A 175 2.94 -10.03 15.65
CA LYS A 175 1.66 -9.65 15.06
C LYS A 175 0.80 -8.79 15.99
N PHE A 176 0.72 -9.18 17.27
CA PHE A 176 -0.06 -8.46 18.26
C PHE A 176 0.54 -7.08 18.57
N ARG A 177 1.89 -6.97 18.60
CA ARG A 177 2.58 -5.68 18.76
C ARG A 177 2.28 -4.75 17.59
N PHE A 178 2.31 -5.27 16.36
CA PHE A 178 1.97 -4.51 15.16
C PHE A 178 0.49 -4.11 15.12
N PHE A 179 -0.40 -5.01 15.53
CA PHE A 179 -1.82 -4.71 15.70
C PHE A 179 -2.04 -3.58 16.72
N CYS A 180 -1.42 -3.64 17.89
CA CYS A 180 -1.50 -2.57 18.89
C CYS A 180 -0.91 -1.25 18.39
N LEU A 181 0.15 -1.29 17.55
CA LEU A 181 0.66 -0.10 16.89
C LEU A 181 -0.41 0.52 15.97
N GLY A 182 -1.07 -0.29 15.15
CA GLY A 182 -2.19 0.14 14.31
C GLY A 182 -3.35 0.72 15.12
N LEU A 183 -3.76 0.03 16.20
CA LEU A 183 -4.82 0.53 17.11
C LEU A 183 -4.47 1.89 17.71
N SER A 184 -3.20 2.16 17.97
CA SER A 184 -2.77 3.45 18.51
C SER A 184 -3.00 4.63 17.55
N PHE A 185 -3.22 4.33 16.27
CA PHE A 185 -3.56 5.34 15.24
C PHE A 185 -5.07 5.53 15.05
N ILE A 186 -5.93 4.73 15.70
CA ILE A 186 -7.39 4.90 15.60
C ILE A 186 -7.82 6.29 16.09
N GLY A 187 -7.23 6.77 17.20
CA GLY A 187 -7.50 8.13 17.65
C GLY A 187 -7.17 9.21 16.61
N TRP A 188 -6.07 9.02 15.88
CA TRP A 188 -5.70 9.91 14.79
C TRP A 188 -6.63 9.77 13.57
N SER A 189 -7.15 8.57 13.31
CA SER A 189 -8.14 8.34 12.25
C SER A 189 -9.44 9.11 12.52
N ILE A 190 -9.88 9.20 13.77
CA ILE A 190 -11.02 10.04 14.16
C ILE A 190 -10.74 11.52 13.85
N VAL A 191 -9.55 12.01 14.17
CA VAL A 191 -9.16 13.40 13.84
C VAL A 191 -9.16 13.62 12.32
N VAL A 192 -8.69 12.64 11.53
CA VAL A 192 -8.74 12.71 10.06
C VAL A 192 -10.18 12.84 9.56
N VAL A 193 -11.11 12.05 10.10
CA VAL A 193 -12.53 12.12 9.73
C VAL A 193 -13.13 13.47 10.14
N LEU A 194 -12.87 13.94 11.35
CA LEU A 194 -13.39 15.25 11.85
C LEU A 194 -12.86 16.44 11.05
N THR A 195 -11.64 16.35 10.53
CA THR A 195 -11.03 17.40 9.70
C THR A 195 -11.31 17.23 8.20
N LEU A 196 -12.30 16.40 7.81
CA LEU A 196 -12.63 16.09 6.42
C LEU A 196 -11.41 15.65 5.58
N GLY A 197 -10.48 14.91 6.22
CA GLY A 197 -9.30 14.39 5.56
C GLY A 197 -8.05 15.28 5.62
N ILE A 198 -8.16 16.55 6.02
CA ILE A 198 -7.02 17.48 6.06
C ILE A 198 -5.89 16.93 6.96
N ALA A 199 -6.23 16.38 8.11
CA ALA A 199 -5.23 15.78 9.02
C ALA A 199 -4.50 14.58 8.43
N ALA A 200 -5.03 13.91 7.39
CA ALA A 200 -4.39 12.77 6.73
C ALA A 200 -3.01 13.14 6.15
N ILE A 201 -2.83 14.39 5.73
CA ILE A 201 -1.56 14.90 5.19
C ILE A 201 -0.40 14.71 6.19
N TRP A 202 -0.65 14.88 7.49
CA TRP A 202 0.35 14.67 8.53
C TRP A 202 0.32 13.27 9.13
N VAL A 203 -0.87 12.71 9.31
CA VAL A 203 -1.04 11.38 9.92
C VAL A 203 -0.49 10.29 9.00
N GLY A 204 -0.64 10.42 7.67
CA GLY A 204 -0.14 9.47 6.67
C GLY A 204 1.36 9.19 6.79
N PRO A 205 2.23 10.19 6.60
CA PRO A 205 3.67 9.97 6.69
C PRO A 205 4.12 9.53 8.09
N TYR A 206 3.48 10.03 9.16
CA TYR A 206 3.78 9.61 10.52
C TYR A 206 3.47 8.13 10.77
N MET A 207 2.36 7.63 10.26
CA MET A 207 1.98 6.23 10.38
C MET A 207 2.97 5.33 9.62
N GLN A 208 3.34 5.71 8.40
CA GLN A 208 4.27 4.93 7.57
C GLN A 208 5.69 4.92 8.14
N ALA A 209 6.18 6.05 8.64
CA ALA A 209 7.46 6.12 9.34
C ALA A 209 7.45 5.24 10.62
N SER A 210 6.30 5.17 11.33
CA SER A 210 6.17 4.27 12.49
C SER A 210 6.20 2.80 12.11
N PHE A 211 5.64 2.42 10.94
CA PHE A 211 5.73 1.05 10.43
C PHE A 211 7.15 0.69 9.99
N ALA A 212 7.87 1.62 9.37
CA ALA A 212 9.29 1.43 9.03
C ALA A 212 10.16 1.30 10.29
N ALA A 213 9.93 2.12 11.32
CA ALA A 213 10.59 2.00 12.60
C ALA A 213 10.29 0.66 13.31
N PHE A 214 9.05 0.17 13.19
CA PHE A 214 8.69 -1.15 13.70
C PHE A 214 9.40 -2.26 12.95
N TYR A 215 9.50 -2.16 11.61
CA TYR A 215 10.26 -3.12 10.80
C TYR A 215 11.71 -3.20 11.27
N LYS A 216 12.38 -2.06 11.48
CA LYS A 216 13.76 -2.00 11.99
C LYS A 216 13.91 -2.55 13.42
N ASP A 217 12.87 -2.50 14.25
CA ASP A 217 12.88 -3.06 15.61
C ASP A 217 12.78 -4.59 15.62
N ILE A 218 12.25 -5.22 14.56
CA ILE A 218 12.05 -6.66 14.46
C ILE A 218 12.95 -7.35 13.44
N SER A 219 13.66 -6.58 12.57
CA SER A 219 14.69 -7.10 11.66
C SER A 219 16.00 -7.35 12.40
#